data_0ddb6c6b8161c2303dae76864b5521ad
#
_entry.id   0ddb6c6b8161c2303dae76864b5521ad
#
_cell.length_a   1.000
_cell.length_b   1.000
_cell.length_c   1.000
_cell.angle_alpha   90.00
_cell.angle_beta   90.00
_cell.angle_gamma   90.00
#
_symmetry.space_group_name_H-M   'P 1'
#
loop_
_entity.id
_entity.type
_entity.pdbx_description
1 polymer ?
#
loop_
_entity_poly.entity_id
_entity_poly.type
_entity_poly.pdbx_seq_one_letter_code
_entity_poly.pdbx_strand_id
1 'polypeptide(L)'
;MEDEILKGKIKQLTILALIFIFITPVFAFADTPPVPNSSRAALLIDQETKRILFEKNIDEKMPLESLSKMMTFLLAIEAVDKNQVKETDMVKIDKSTASVGGSTCKLKDGDEISLGELMQGLMLVSGNDAAIAIAKHIGKTEKNFVNMMNKKAEEIGMIDTYYFNPNGLPIYTDPEHKEPPIENMSTAHDIVTLGKYMYDHYENQVTRITTMQVYNDTKKDFTHYNTNPLLVSVPGVDGIKTGYTDNAGYCLAFSMMVPKDAKNERNHRLIGVVLGDGNKKNRISSSATLLKYGKDNFHSKKIAHKGDIIETPCVDGIDDFKITVKVDKDLYGVVSDNENINPKVVFKNMNYPIHKGDIVGVVKYYNDSGKFVGSVDVKSESNIGCIPLKDKIKIKVAKINKKLEIKNSVCFKA
;
A
#
# COMPACT_ATOMS: atom_id res chain seq x y z
N MET A 1 59.51 36.59 -10.17
CA MET A 1 58.23 37.05 -10.78
C MET A 1 57.31 35.90 -11.11
N GLU A 2 57.76 34.80 -11.71
CA GLU A 2 56.92 33.61 -11.99
C GLU A 2 56.45 32.88 -10.71
N ASP A 3 57.31 32.78 -9.67
CA ASP A 3 56.98 32.12 -8.40
C ASP A 3 55.91 32.86 -7.58
N GLU A 4 55.85 34.18 -7.68
CA GLU A 4 54.80 34.96 -6.97
C GLU A 4 53.45 34.84 -7.68
N ILE A 5 53.44 34.75 -9.01
CA ILE A 5 52.22 34.53 -9.81
C ILE A 5 51.65 33.13 -9.54
N LEU A 6 52.53 32.12 -9.42
CA LEU A 6 52.10 30.75 -9.10
C LEU A 6 51.53 30.63 -7.69
N LYS A 7 52.18 31.25 -6.70
CA LYS A 7 51.66 31.31 -5.31
C LYS A 7 50.31 32.05 -5.21
N GLY A 8 50.10 33.12 -5.99
CA GLY A 8 48.84 33.85 -6.08
C GLY A 8 47.70 33.00 -6.68
N LYS A 9 48.00 32.25 -7.76
CA LYS A 9 46.99 31.34 -8.36
C LYS A 9 46.64 30.15 -7.47
N ILE A 10 47.60 29.57 -6.76
CA ILE A 10 47.35 28.49 -5.79
C ILE A 10 46.49 29.00 -4.64
N LYS A 11 46.76 30.21 -4.11
CA LYS A 11 45.96 30.83 -3.05
C LYS A 11 44.53 31.15 -3.49
N GLN A 12 44.31 31.59 -4.73
CA GLN A 12 42.97 31.79 -5.30
C GLN A 12 42.21 30.46 -5.51
N LEU A 13 42.89 29.41 -6.01
CA LEU A 13 42.28 28.07 -6.14
C LEU A 13 41.89 27.47 -4.78
N THR A 14 42.73 27.67 -3.75
CA THR A 14 42.42 27.17 -2.39
C THR A 14 41.23 27.93 -1.76
N ILE A 15 41.13 29.23 -1.99
CA ILE A 15 39.98 30.02 -1.54
C ILE A 15 38.70 29.63 -2.29
N LEU A 16 38.78 29.38 -3.62
CA LEU A 16 37.62 28.91 -4.40
C LEU A 16 37.18 27.53 -3.97
N ALA A 17 38.11 26.60 -3.67
CA ALA A 17 37.81 25.25 -3.18
C ALA A 17 37.18 25.30 -1.75
N LEU A 18 37.65 26.21 -0.88
CA LEU A 18 37.06 26.42 0.46
C LEU A 18 35.66 27.02 0.38
N ILE A 19 35.37 27.90 -0.58
CA ILE A 19 34.02 28.46 -0.77
C ILE A 19 33.06 27.41 -1.32
N PHE A 20 33.54 26.48 -2.16
CA PHE A 20 32.72 25.38 -2.68
C PHE A 20 32.31 24.34 -1.62
N ILE A 21 33.11 24.17 -0.56
CA ILE A 21 32.80 23.26 0.57
C ILE A 21 31.68 23.86 1.48
N PHE A 22 31.49 25.18 1.50
CA PHE A 22 30.47 25.83 2.32
C PHE A 22 29.12 26.04 1.61
N ILE A 23 28.96 25.70 0.32
CA ILE A 23 27.72 25.90 -0.45
C ILE A 23 27.03 24.56 -0.77
N THR A 24 27.47 23.45 -0.19
CA THR A 24 26.61 22.25 -0.18
C THR A 24 25.44 22.53 0.78
N PRO A 25 24.19 22.63 0.31
CA PRO A 25 23.07 22.67 1.23
C PRO A 25 23.11 21.36 2.03
N VAL A 26 23.43 21.45 3.30
CA VAL A 26 23.16 20.39 4.25
C VAL A 26 21.63 20.33 4.27
N PHE A 27 21.04 19.45 3.46
CA PHE A 27 19.70 19.00 3.70
C PHE A 27 19.72 18.31 5.08
N ALA A 28 19.47 19.08 6.12
CA ALA A 28 19.07 18.52 7.39
C ALA A 28 17.73 17.83 7.11
N PHE A 29 17.80 16.55 6.75
CA PHE A 29 16.63 15.68 6.94
C PHE A 29 16.34 15.79 8.43
N ALA A 30 15.18 16.35 8.76
CA ALA A 30 14.65 16.19 10.10
C ALA A 30 14.44 14.68 10.26
N ASP A 31 15.46 14.01 10.81
CA ASP A 31 15.38 12.62 11.19
C ASP A 31 14.24 12.49 12.20
N THR A 32 13.09 12.08 11.72
CA THR A 32 12.11 11.49 12.62
C THR A 32 12.83 10.37 13.35
N PRO A 33 12.82 10.36 14.70
CA PRO A 33 13.56 9.35 15.45
C PRO A 33 13.19 7.96 14.89
N PRO A 34 14.18 7.09 14.66
CA PRO A 34 13.93 5.81 14.02
C PRO A 34 12.88 5.04 14.83
N VAL A 35 11.78 4.71 14.18
CA VAL A 35 10.74 3.87 14.79
C VAL A 35 11.32 2.49 14.99
N PRO A 36 11.47 1.99 16.24
CA PRO A 36 12.05 0.69 16.49
C PRO A 36 11.22 -0.41 15.78
N ASN A 37 11.83 -1.07 14.81
CA ASN A 37 11.18 -2.12 14.03
C ASN A 37 12.19 -3.19 13.65
N SER A 38 11.98 -4.42 14.19
CA SER A 38 12.88 -5.57 14.01
C SER A 38 12.57 -6.38 12.76
N SER A 39 11.46 -6.11 12.05
CA SER A 39 11.09 -6.84 10.84
C SER A 39 12.10 -6.62 9.70
N ARG A 40 12.16 -7.56 8.76
CA ARG A 40 12.98 -7.41 7.54
C ARG A 40 12.42 -6.35 6.61
N ALA A 41 11.10 -6.36 6.41
CA ALA A 41 10.39 -5.35 5.65
C ALA A 41 9.15 -4.88 6.40
N ALA A 42 8.77 -3.60 6.22
CA ALA A 42 7.57 -3.04 6.83
C ALA A 42 7.06 -1.83 6.05
N LEU A 43 5.74 -1.66 6.05
CA LEU A 43 5.07 -0.51 5.46
C LEU A 43 3.87 -0.12 6.32
N LEU A 44 3.67 1.18 6.50
CA LEU A 44 2.47 1.77 7.08
C LEU A 44 1.97 2.90 6.19
N ILE A 45 0.71 2.88 5.82
CA ILE A 45 0.06 3.93 5.03
C ILE A 45 -1.22 4.45 5.68
N ASP A 46 -1.61 5.65 5.27
CA ASP A 46 -3.01 6.09 5.35
C ASP A 46 -3.79 5.52 4.17
N GLN A 47 -4.93 4.88 4.45
CA GLN A 47 -5.75 4.19 3.44
C GLN A 47 -6.22 5.14 2.35
N GLU A 48 -6.76 6.30 2.71
CA GLU A 48 -7.44 7.18 1.77
C GLU A 48 -6.48 7.85 0.80
N THR A 49 -5.42 8.45 1.33
CA THR A 49 -4.47 9.22 0.54
C THR A 49 -3.34 8.37 -0.04
N LYS A 50 -3.14 7.15 0.44
CA LYS A 50 -1.97 6.29 0.17
C LYS A 50 -0.66 6.89 0.67
N ARG A 51 -0.73 7.89 1.55
CA ARG A 51 0.47 8.49 2.12
C ARG A 51 1.26 7.43 2.89
N ILE A 52 2.53 7.29 2.54
CA ILE A 52 3.46 6.44 3.27
C ILE A 52 3.86 7.18 4.56
N LEU A 53 3.58 6.54 5.70
CA LEU A 53 3.91 7.05 7.02
C LEU A 53 5.21 6.42 7.55
N PHE A 54 5.44 5.17 7.21
CA PHE A 54 6.68 4.44 7.52
C PHE A 54 6.98 3.44 6.41
N GLU A 55 8.25 3.30 6.06
CA GLU A 55 8.72 2.35 5.07
C GLU A 55 10.07 1.74 5.45
N LYS A 56 10.24 0.44 5.18
CA LYS A 56 11.48 -0.30 5.33
C LYS A 56 11.48 -1.47 4.34
N ASN A 57 12.44 -1.51 3.41
CA ASN A 57 12.62 -2.59 2.43
C ASN A 57 11.31 -3.00 1.73
N ILE A 58 10.48 -2.03 1.33
CA ILE A 58 9.09 -2.27 0.90
C ILE A 58 8.96 -3.11 -0.36
N ASP A 59 10.01 -3.15 -1.19
CA ASP A 59 10.06 -3.89 -2.46
C ASP A 59 10.85 -5.21 -2.34
N GLU A 60 11.31 -5.59 -1.13
CA GLU A 60 11.96 -6.87 -0.90
C GLU A 60 10.96 -8.01 -1.07
N LYS A 61 11.23 -8.93 -2.02
CA LYS A 61 10.40 -10.13 -2.25
C LYS A 61 10.63 -11.14 -1.14
N MET A 62 9.54 -11.50 -0.46
CA MET A 62 9.55 -12.41 0.66
C MET A 62 8.46 -13.48 0.53
N PRO A 63 8.64 -14.67 1.10
CA PRO A 63 7.59 -15.67 1.20
C PRO A 63 6.39 -15.11 1.99
N LEU A 64 5.17 -15.37 1.47
CA LEU A 64 3.92 -14.81 2.02
C LEU A 64 3.29 -15.65 3.12
N GLU A 65 3.50 -16.95 3.05
CA GLU A 65 2.81 -17.89 3.93
C GLU A 65 1.29 -17.65 3.99
N SER A 66 0.76 -17.66 5.23
CA SER A 66 -0.67 -17.47 5.48
C SER A 66 -1.19 -16.06 5.19
N LEU A 67 -0.32 -15.06 4.85
CA LEU A 67 -0.80 -13.81 4.28
C LEU A 67 -1.44 -14.03 2.90
N SER A 68 -1.06 -15.08 2.19
CA SER A 68 -1.69 -15.53 0.93
C SER A 68 -3.21 -15.69 1.06
N LYS A 69 -3.69 -16.04 2.25
CA LYS A 69 -5.11 -16.21 2.54
C LYS A 69 -5.91 -14.91 2.47
N MET A 70 -5.26 -13.75 2.52
CA MET A 70 -5.92 -12.47 2.26
C MET A 70 -6.46 -12.41 0.83
N MET A 71 -5.71 -12.90 -0.17
CA MET A 71 -6.17 -12.99 -1.55
C MET A 71 -7.29 -14.05 -1.70
N THR A 72 -7.15 -15.20 -1.05
CA THR A 72 -8.21 -16.23 -1.02
C THR A 72 -9.51 -15.68 -0.43
N PHE A 73 -9.41 -14.91 0.64
CA PHE A 73 -10.54 -14.23 1.28
C PHE A 73 -11.17 -13.16 0.39
N LEU A 74 -10.36 -12.33 -0.26
CA LEU A 74 -10.84 -11.32 -1.21
C LEU A 74 -11.63 -11.96 -2.34
N LEU A 75 -11.11 -13.03 -2.96
CA LEU A 75 -11.81 -13.71 -4.05
C LEU A 75 -13.11 -14.36 -3.59
N ALA A 76 -13.18 -14.84 -2.34
CA ALA A 76 -14.42 -15.34 -1.76
C ALA A 76 -15.46 -14.22 -1.58
N ILE A 77 -15.06 -13.09 -1.03
CA ILE A 77 -15.92 -11.90 -0.91
C ILE A 77 -16.42 -11.47 -2.30
N GLU A 78 -15.54 -11.33 -3.28
CA GLU A 78 -15.92 -10.93 -4.64
C GLU A 78 -16.88 -11.92 -5.30
N ALA A 79 -16.69 -13.22 -5.09
CA ALA A 79 -17.58 -14.24 -5.67
C ALA A 79 -19.00 -14.15 -5.04
N VAL A 80 -19.09 -13.85 -3.75
CA VAL A 80 -20.37 -13.60 -3.05
C VAL A 80 -21.01 -12.29 -3.54
N ASP A 81 -20.25 -11.22 -3.60
CA ASP A 81 -20.72 -9.90 -4.05
C ASP A 81 -21.27 -9.94 -5.48
N LYS A 82 -20.61 -10.68 -6.36
CA LYS A 82 -21.03 -10.91 -7.75
C LYS A 82 -22.14 -11.96 -7.90
N ASN A 83 -22.70 -12.48 -6.80
CA ASN A 83 -23.73 -13.53 -6.76
C ASN A 83 -23.34 -14.82 -7.53
N GLN A 84 -22.05 -15.12 -7.63
CA GLN A 84 -21.56 -16.38 -8.21
C GLN A 84 -21.71 -17.55 -7.25
N VAL A 85 -21.59 -17.27 -5.95
CA VAL A 85 -21.81 -18.18 -4.81
C VAL A 85 -22.49 -17.42 -3.68
N LYS A 86 -22.99 -18.16 -2.66
CA LYS A 86 -23.58 -17.59 -1.45
C LYS A 86 -22.78 -18.00 -0.23
N GLU A 87 -22.72 -17.17 0.79
CA GLU A 87 -22.11 -17.55 2.08
C GLU A 87 -22.78 -18.78 2.70
N THR A 88 -24.07 -19.03 2.36
CA THR A 88 -24.85 -20.18 2.82
C THR A 88 -24.62 -21.45 2.00
N ASP A 89 -23.86 -21.39 0.89
CA ASP A 89 -23.58 -22.59 0.10
C ASP A 89 -22.80 -23.60 0.95
N MET A 90 -23.31 -24.84 0.97
CA MET A 90 -22.67 -25.94 1.68
C MET A 90 -21.54 -26.52 0.81
N VAL A 91 -20.34 -26.52 1.36
CA VAL A 91 -19.13 -27.02 0.70
C VAL A 91 -18.81 -28.38 1.30
N LYS A 92 -18.82 -29.41 0.45
CA LYS A 92 -18.44 -30.78 0.82
C LYS A 92 -16.91 -30.88 0.83
N ILE A 93 -16.38 -31.34 1.96
CA ILE A 93 -14.94 -31.52 2.16
C ILE A 93 -14.53 -32.89 1.61
N ASP A 94 -13.54 -32.92 0.72
CA ASP A 94 -12.95 -34.18 0.23
C ASP A 94 -11.71 -34.60 1.05
N LYS A 95 -11.29 -35.82 0.86
CA LYS A 95 -10.15 -36.43 1.57
C LYS A 95 -8.86 -35.63 1.40
N SER A 96 -8.61 -35.05 0.22
CA SER A 96 -7.39 -34.28 -0.04
C SER A 96 -7.39 -32.96 0.73
N THR A 97 -8.53 -32.28 0.81
CA THR A 97 -8.72 -31.07 1.63
C THR A 97 -8.55 -31.36 3.13
N ALA A 98 -9.15 -32.46 3.60
CA ALA A 98 -9.06 -32.88 5.01
C ALA A 98 -7.65 -33.30 5.43
N SER A 99 -6.77 -33.72 4.49
CA SER A 99 -5.43 -34.19 4.74
C SER A 99 -4.37 -33.13 4.82
N VAL A 100 -4.72 -31.84 4.51
CA VAL A 100 -3.72 -30.76 4.51
C VAL A 100 -3.16 -30.52 5.91
N GLY A 101 -1.86 -30.27 5.98
CA GLY A 101 -1.14 -30.01 7.23
C GLY A 101 -1.17 -28.56 7.72
N GLY A 102 -0.46 -28.30 8.80
CA GLY A 102 -0.32 -26.99 9.43
C GLY A 102 -1.56 -26.54 10.20
N SER A 103 -1.87 -25.23 10.17
CA SER A 103 -3.07 -24.69 10.81
C SER A 103 -4.33 -25.13 10.06
N THR A 104 -5.30 -25.74 10.77
CA THR A 104 -6.53 -26.27 10.17
C THR A 104 -7.76 -26.01 11.04
N CYS A 105 -8.93 -25.97 10.45
CA CYS A 105 -10.24 -25.98 11.11
C CYS A 105 -10.68 -27.38 11.53
N LYS A 106 -9.78 -28.39 11.42
CA LYS A 106 -10.07 -29.79 11.71
C LYS A 106 -11.20 -30.36 10.85
N LEU A 107 -11.27 -29.92 9.57
CA LEU A 107 -12.24 -30.47 8.63
C LEU A 107 -11.95 -31.94 8.33
N LYS A 108 -13.01 -32.76 8.19
CA LYS A 108 -12.93 -34.18 7.89
C LYS A 108 -13.52 -34.48 6.53
N ASP A 109 -13.05 -35.54 5.92
CA ASP A 109 -13.64 -36.10 4.69
C ASP A 109 -15.14 -36.35 4.87
N GLY A 110 -15.95 -35.85 3.97
CA GLY A 110 -17.42 -35.90 4.02
C GLY A 110 -18.10 -34.81 4.85
N ASP A 111 -17.37 -33.96 5.57
CA ASP A 111 -17.98 -32.78 6.25
C ASP A 111 -18.66 -31.87 5.21
N GLU A 112 -19.78 -31.28 5.63
CA GLU A 112 -20.44 -30.18 4.90
C GLU A 112 -20.46 -28.93 5.78
N ILE A 113 -19.84 -27.86 5.29
CA ILE A 113 -19.65 -26.61 6.01
C ILE A 113 -19.99 -25.43 5.09
N SER A 114 -20.62 -24.40 5.63
CA SER A 114 -20.98 -23.24 4.82
C SER A 114 -19.74 -22.44 4.37
N LEU A 115 -19.84 -21.80 3.19
CA LEU A 115 -18.78 -20.92 2.69
C LEU A 115 -18.45 -19.82 3.69
N GLY A 116 -19.46 -19.25 4.37
CA GLY A 116 -19.27 -18.23 5.41
C GLY A 116 -18.46 -18.74 6.61
N GLU A 117 -18.71 -19.96 7.09
CA GLU A 117 -17.91 -20.59 8.15
C GLU A 117 -16.48 -20.90 7.68
N LEU A 118 -16.30 -21.32 6.42
CA LEU A 118 -14.97 -21.49 5.84
C LEU A 118 -14.20 -20.16 5.78
N MET A 119 -14.84 -19.06 5.41
CA MET A 119 -14.23 -17.72 5.42
C MET A 119 -13.80 -17.30 6.83
N GLN A 120 -14.59 -17.60 7.86
CA GLN A 120 -14.21 -17.37 9.26
C GLN A 120 -13.02 -18.25 9.65
N GLY A 121 -13.05 -19.53 9.39
CA GLY A 121 -11.94 -20.45 9.65
C GLY A 121 -10.66 -20.05 8.93
N LEU A 122 -10.76 -19.60 7.68
CA LEU A 122 -9.64 -19.07 6.89
C LEU A 122 -8.92 -17.92 7.60
N MET A 123 -9.67 -16.94 8.10
CA MET A 123 -9.08 -15.71 8.65
C MET A 123 -8.71 -15.84 10.12
N LEU A 124 -9.54 -16.45 10.96
CA LEU A 124 -9.34 -16.54 12.41
C LEU A 124 -8.34 -17.64 12.79
N VAL A 125 -8.59 -18.87 12.30
CA VAL A 125 -7.78 -20.05 12.59
C VAL A 125 -6.54 -20.12 11.70
N SER A 126 -6.59 -19.41 10.56
CA SER A 126 -5.62 -19.57 9.48
C SER A 126 -5.71 -20.94 8.80
N GLY A 127 -6.94 -21.51 8.69
CA GLY A 127 -7.20 -22.85 8.20
C GLY A 127 -6.71 -23.08 6.77
N ASN A 128 -5.75 -24.01 6.60
CA ASN A 128 -5.26 -24.43 5.29
C ASN A 128 -6.33 -25.26 4.56
N ASP A 129 -7.05 -26.10 5.31
CA ASP A 129 -8.21 -26.86 4.85
C ASP A 129 -9.33 -25.94 4.37
N ALA A 130 -9.64 -24.88 5.10
CA ALA A 130 -10.61 -23.87 4.70
C ALA A 130 -10.17 -23.15 3.39
N ALA A 131 -8.88 -22.81 3.24
CA ALA A 131 -8.37 -22.19 2.03
C ALA A 131 -8.54 -23.08 0.78
N ILE A 132 -8.21 -24.36 0.90
CA ILE A 132 -8.37 -25.35 -0.19
C ILE A 132 -9.85 -25.57 -0.52
N ALA A 133 -10.71 -25.71 0.51
CA ALA A 133 -12.16 -25.86 0.33
C ALA A 133 -12.77 -24.68 -0.44
N ILE A 134 -12.45 -23.45 -0.05
CA ILE A 134 -12.88 -22.22 -0.74
C ILE A 134 -12.37 -22.23 -2.18
N ALA A 135 -11.09 -22.54 -2.39
CA ALA A 135 -10.48 -22.56 -3.71
C ALA A 135 -11.16 -23.55 -4.65
N LYS A 136 -11.46 -24.77 -4.18
CA LYS A 136 -12.17 -25.79 -4.96
C LYS A 136 -13.63 -25.40 -5.21
N HIS A 137 -14.31 -24.80 -4.25
CA HIS A 137 -15.70 -24.39 -4.40
C HIS A 137 -15.84 -23.30 -5.46
N ILE A 138 -15.06 -22.24 -5.40
CA ILE A 138 -15.12 -21.07 -6.30
C ILE A 138 -14.42 -21.37 -7.64
N GLY A 139 -13.18 -21.85 -7.58
CA GLY A 139 -12.36 -22.12 -8.76
C GLY A 139 -12.66 -23.44 -9.47
N LYS A 140 -13.48 -24.33 -8.87
CA LYS A 140 -13.72 -25.72 -9.28
C LYS A 140 -12.47 -26.60 -9.15
N THR A 141 -11.29 -26.04 -9.30
CA THR A 141 -9.99 -26.68 -9.04
C THR A 141 -9.06 -25.67 -8.35
N GLU A 142 -8.12 -26.16 -7.53
CA GLU A 142 -7.09 -25.30 -6.92
C GLU A 142 -6.26 -24.56 -7.98
N LYS A 143 -5.88 -25.26 -9.08
CA LYS A 143 -5.13 -24.66 -10.18
C LYS A 143 -5.86 -23.47 -10.80
N ASN A 144 -7.17 -23.60 -11.08
CA ASN A 144 -7.94 -22.51 -11.64
C ASN A 144 -8.08 -21.36 -10.64
N PHE A 145 -8.25 -21.66 -9.36
CA PHE A 145 -8.31 -20.64 -8.31
C PHE A 145 -6.97 -19.87 -8.16
N VAL A 146 -5.83 -20.56 -8.25
CA VAL A 146 -4.51 -19.92 -8.28
C VAL A 146 -4.35 -19.00 -9.48
N ASN A 147 -4.86 -19.38 -10.65
CA ASN A 147 -4.90 -18.48 -11.81
C ASN A 147 -5.74 -17.23 -11.53
N MET A 148 -6.89 -17.38 -10.82
CA MET A 148 -7.70 -16.24 -10.40
C MET A 148 -6.95 -15.34 -9.40
N MET A 149 -6.20 -15.91 -8.45
CA MET A 149 -5.37 -15.15 -7.51
C MET A 149 -4.31 -14.30 -8.24
N ASN A 150 -3.57 -14.89 -9.16
CA ASN A 150 -2.53 -14.20 -9.92
C ASN A 150 -3.13 -13.12 -10.84
N LYS A 151 -4.25 -13.42 -11.51
CA LYS A 151 -4.97 -12.43 -12.32
C LYS A 151 -5.46 -11.25 -11.45
N LYS A 152 -6.00 -11.52 -10.26
CA LYS A 152 -6.44 -10.46 -9.33
C LYS A 152 -5.24 -9.64 -8.84
N ALA A 153 -4.11 -10.26 -8.54
CA ALA A 153 -2.89 -9.54 -8.16
C ALA A 153 -2.48 -8.54 -9.25
N GLU A 154 -2.43 -8.97 -10.51
CA GLU A 154 -2.16 -8.10 -11.65
C GLU A 154 -3.19 -6.97 -11.78
N GLU A 155 -4.48 -7.27 -11.70
CA GLU A 155 -5.59 -6.30 -11.80
C GLU A 155 -5.50 -5.18 -10.76
N ILE A 156 -5.06 -5.48 -9.54
CA ILE A 156 -4.96 -4.49 -8.45
C ILE A 156 -3.57 -3.88 -8.30
N GLY A 157 -2.63 -4.24 -9.18
CA GLY A 157 -1.30 -3.65 -9.26
C GLY A 157 -0.25 -4.26 -8.33
N MET A 158 -0.43 -5.50 -7.88
CA MET A 158 0.55 -6.28 -7.11
C MET A 158 1.59 -6.92 -8.06
N ILE A 159 2.46 -6.10 -8.61
CA ILE A 159 3.36 -6.49 -9.72
C ILE A 159 4.50 -7.43 -9.31
N ASP A 160 4.82 -7.47 -8.04
CA ASP A 160 5.88 -8.29 -7.47
C ASP A 160 5.35 -9.50 -6.69
N THR A 161 4.07 -9.85 -6.91
CA THR A 161 3.37 -10.95 -6.23
C THR A 161 3.09 -12.11 -7.18
N TYR A 162 3.35 -13.32 -6.70
CA TYR A 162 2.97 -14.54 -7.41
C TYR A 162 2.52 -15.64 -6.46
N TYR A 163 1.37 -16.25 -6.76
CA TYR A 163 0.75 -17.31 -5.99
C TYR A 163 0.91 -18.67 -6.69
N PHE A 164 1.24 -19.71 -5.92
CA PHE A 164 1.30 -21.11 -6.34
C PHE A 164 0.21 -21.98 -5.70
N ASN A 165 -0.36 -21.52 -4.56
CA ASN A 165 -1.43 -22.21 -3.86
C ASN A 165 -2.31 -21.21 -3.06
N PRO A 166 -3.53 -21.60 -2.62
CA PRO A 166 -4.46 -20.71 -1.94
C PRO A 166 -4.17 -20.51 -0.44
N ASN A 167 -3.30 -21.33 0.17
CA ASN A 167 -3.09 -21.34 1.62
C ASN A 167 -1.74 -20.80 2.09
N GLY A 168 -0.75 -20.73 1.18
CA GLY A 168 0.60 -20.21 1.45
C GLY A 168 1.58 -21.23 2.00
N LEU A 169 1.23 -22.53 2.06
CA LEU A 169 2.18 -23.55 2.45
C LEU A 169 3.31 -23.71 1.43
N PRO A 170 4.55 -23.95 1.84
CA PRO A 170 5.63 -24.30 0.94
C PRO A 170 5.33 -25.61 0.20
N ILE A 171 5.67 -25.66 -1.08
CA ILE A 171 5.53 -26.86 -1.94
C ILE A 171 6.92 -27.45 -2.14
N TYR A 172 7.15 -28.62 -1.59
CA TYR A 172 8.39 -29.39 -1.77
C TYR A 172 8.26 -30.28 -2.99
N THR A 173 9.15 -30.11 -3.95
CA THR A 173 9.22 -30.92 -5.17
C THR A 173 10.13 -32.15 -4.99
N ASP A 174 11.00 -32.10 -3.98
CA ASP A 174 11.90 -33.18 -3.58
C ASP A 174 11.48 -33.76 -2.21
N PRO A 175 11.23 -35.08 -2.10
CA PRO A 175 10.87 -35.73 -0.82
C PRO A 175 11.94 -35.58 0.27
N GLU A 176 13.20 -35.42 -0.12
CA GLU A 176 14.31 -35.24 0.83
C GLU A 176 14.54 -33.78 1.24
N HIS A 177 13.76 -32.85 0.69
CA HIS A 177 13.82 -31.40 0.94
C HIS A 177 15.22 -30.80 0.70
N LYS A 178 15.98 -31.31 -0.25
CA LYS A 178 17.30 -30.80 -0.63
C LYS A 178 17.19 -29.53 -1.49
N GLU A 179 16.11 -29.42 -2.27
CA GLU A 179 15.82 -28.24 -3.06
C GLU A 179 14.94 -27.27 -2.26
N PRO A 180 15.12 -25.95 -2.41
CA PRO A 180 14.28 -24.97 -1.76
C PRO A 180 12.82 -25.13 -2.21
N PRO A 181 11.84 -24.96 -1.30
CA PRO A 181 10.44 -25.08 -1.66
C PRO A 181 9.97 -23.98 -2.60
N ILE A 182 8.96 -24.28 -3.39
CA ILE A 182 8.21 -23.26 -4.14
C ILE A 182 7.23 -22.60 -3.16
N GLU A 183 7.30 -21.28 -3.04
CA GLU A 183 6.49 -20.50 -2.11
C GLU A 183 5.77 -19.34 -2.81
N ASN A 184 4.60 -18.96 -2.31
CA ASN A 184 3.96 -17.71 -2.70
C ASN A 184 4.86 -16.55 -2.27
N MET A 185 5.15 -15.65 -3.20
CA MET A 185 6.07 -14.53 -2.99
C MET A 185 5.35 -13.19 -3.15
N SER A 186 5.74 -12.21 -2.35
CA SER A 186 5.25 -10.83 -2.48
C SER A 186 6.20 -9.84 -1.80
N THR A 187 5.78 -8.58 -1.73
CA THR A 187 6.48 -7.47 -1.06
C THR A 187 5.58 -6.82 -0.01
N ALA A 188 6.17 -6.02 0.88
CA ALA A 188 5.37 -5.24 1.84
C ALA A 188 4.44 -4.25 1.11
N HIS A 189 4.91 -3.68 0.00
CA HIS A 189 4.13 -2.77 -0.85
C HIS A 189 2.88 -3.46 -1.41
N ASP A 190 3.03 -4.66 -1.98
CA ASP A 190 1.92 -5.38 -2.59
C ASP A 190 0.90 -5.89 -1.55
N ILE A 191 1.37 -6.34 -0.37
CA ILE A 191 0.46 -6.77 0.71
C ILE A 191 -0.37 -5.60 1.25
N VAL A 192 0.22 -4.42 1.40
CA VAL A 192 -0.52 -3.21 1.79
C VAL A 192 -1.47 -2.78 0.68
N THR A 193 -1.09 -2.92 -0.60
CA THR A 193 -1.98 -2.70 -1.75
C THR A 193 -3.20 -3.62 -1.71
N LEU A 194 -3.01 -4.91 -1.40
CA LEU A 194 -4.10 -5.86 -1.21
C LEU A 194 -5.01 -5.47 -0.04
N GLY A 195 -4.41 -5.16 1.12
CA GLY A 195 -5.16 -4.71 2.30
C GLY A 195 -5.99 -3.46 2.00
N LYS A 196 -5.37 -2.46 1.36
CA LYS A 196 -6.08 -1.25 0.95
C LYS A 196 -7.24 -1.54 0.00
N TYR A 197 -7.04 -2.37 -1.03
CA TYR A 197 -8.11 -2.76 -1.96
C TYR A 197 -9.28 -3.43 -1.23
N MET A 198 -8.99 -4.32 -0.28
CA MET A 198 -10.01 -4.97 0.54
C MET A 198 -10.86 -3.97 1.33
N TYR A 199 -10.23 -2.98 1.98
CA TYR A 199 -10.96 -1.96 2.75
C TYR A 199 -11.62 -0.90 1.87
N ASP A 200 -11.06 -0.55 0.71
CA ASP A 200 -11.68 0.41 -0.22
C ASP A 200 -12.99 -0.10 -0.79
N HIS A 201 -13.09 -1.41 -1.02
CA HIS A 201 -14.22 -2.01 -1.74
C HIS A 201 -15.14 -2.85 -0.86
N TYR A 202 -14.64 -3.43 0.23
CA TYR A 202 -15.32 -4.46 1.01
C TYR A 202 -15.14 -4.28 2.53
N GLU A 203 -15.02 -3.05 3.03
CA GLU A 203 -14.73 -2.76 4.43
C GLU A 203 -15.64 -3.52 5.39
N ASN A 204 -16.97 -3.49 5.15
CA ASN A 204 -17.94 -4.15 6.02
C ASN A 204 -17.79 -5.68 6.04
N GLN A 205 -17.56 -6.30 4.86
CA GLN A 205 -17.37 -7.74 4.75
C GLN A 205 -16.05 -8.17 5.40
N VAL A 206 -14.99 -7.37 5.24
CA VAL A 206 -13.69 -7.62 5.84
C VAL A 206 -13.78 -7.52 7.35
N THR A 207 -14.23 -6.36 7.89
CA THR A 207 -14.27 -6.12 9.34
C THR A 207 -15.19 -7.08 10.07
N ARG A 208 -16.34 -7.44 9.48
CA ARG A 208 -17.27 -8.41 10.05
C ARG A 208 -16.60 -9.73 10.45
N ILE A 209 -15.59 -10.18 9.70
CA ILE A 209 -14.87 -11.43 9.98
C ILE A 209 -13.57 -11.17 10.73
N THR A 210 -12.75 -10.20 10.28
CA THR A 210 -11.41 -10.01 10.86
C THR A 210 -11.41 -9.52 12.29
N THR A 211 -12.49 -8.85 12.74
CA THR A 211 -12.66 -8.41 14.15
C THR A 211 -13.13 -9.52 15.10
N MET A 212 -13.61 -10.64 14.57
CA MET A 212 -14.04 -11.75 15.42
C MET A 212 -12.85 -12.29 16.21
N GLN A 213 -13.01 -12.43 17.52
CA GLN A 213 -11.96 -12.90 18.40
C GLN A 213 -11.90 -14.44 18.52
N VAL A 214 -13.02 -15.11 18.24
CA VAL A 214 -13.16 -16.55 18.43
C VAL A 214 -13.85 -17.18 17.22
N TYR A 215 -13.25 -18.25 16.73
CA TYR A 215 -13.89 -19.23 15.84
C TYR A 215 -14.43 -20.39 16.69
N ASN A 216 -15.68 -20.74 16.51
CA ASN A 216 -16.30 -21.81 17.27
C ASN A 216 -17.09 -22.75 16.34
N ASP A 217 -16.66 -23.99 16.23
CA ASP A 217 -17.40 -25.07 15.59
C ASP A 217 -18.02 -25.96 16.68
N THR A 218 -19.29 -25.68 16.99
CA THR A 218 -20.02 -26.39 18.06
C THR A 218 -20.28 -27.85 17.73
N LYS A 219 -20.29 -28.24 16.45
CA LYS A 219 -20.50 -29.63 16.01
C LYS A 219 -19.26 -30.52 16.32
N LYS A 220 -18.10 -29.88 16.38
CA LYS A 220 -16.80 -30.55 16.59
C LYS A 220 -16.20 -30.30 17.97
N ASP A 221 -16.87 -29.51 18.82
CA ASP A 221 -16.29 -29.01 20.06
C ASP A 221 -14.90 -28.40 19.84
N PHE A 222 -14.78 -27.61 18.77
CA PHE A 222 -13.55 -26.95 18.36
C PHE A 222 -13.66 -25.44 18.49
N THR A 223 -12.89 -24.89 19.43
CA THR A 223 -12.80 -23.44 19.64
C THR A 223 -11.37 -22.97 19.40
N HIS A 224 -11.21 -21.90 18.66
CA HIS A 224 -9.90 -21.31 18.38
C HIS A 224 -9.95 -19.78 18.44
N TYR A 225 -9.01 -19.16 19.14
CA TYR A 225 -8.89 -17.71 19.17
C TYR A 225 -8.27 -17.19 17.87
N ASN A 226 -8.68 -15.98 17.48
CA ASN A 226 -8.08 -15.31 16.34
C ASN A 226 -6.55 -15.20 16.51
N THR A 227 -5.82 -15.54 15.48
CA THR A 227 -4.36 -15.55 15.49
C THR A 227 -3.74 -14.16 15.55
N ASN A 228 -4.54 -13.09 15.35
CA ASN A 228 -4.09 -11.70 15.44
C ASN A 228 -4.21 -11.16 16.90
N PRO A 229 -3.11 -11.08 17.66
CA PRO A 229 -3.17 -10.64 19.05
C PRO A 229 -3.42 -9.13 19.21
N LEU A 230 -3.25 -8.34 18.16
CA LEU A 230 -3.48 -6.89 18.23
C LEU A 230 -4.95 -6.55 18.44
N LEU A 231 -5.88 -7.41 18.05
CA LEU A 231 -7.33 -7.22 18.24
C LEU A 231 -7.73 -7.01 19.71
N VAL A 232 -6.98 -7.60 20.64
CA VAL A 232 -7.24 -7.48 22.08
C VAL A 232 -6.27 -6.54 22.78
N SER A 233 -5.11 -6.26 22.18
CA SER A 233 -4.05 -5.49 22.83
C SER A 233 -3.92 -4.04 22.36
N VAL A 234 -4.48 -3.71 21.18
CA VAL A 234 -4.38 -2.37 20.58
C VAL A 234 -5.77 -1.88 20.18
N PRO A 235 -6.35 -0.93 20.93
CA PRO A 235 -7.67 -0.39 20.62
C PRO A 235 -7.76 0.22 19.21
N GLY A 236 -8.83 -0.10 18.48
CA GLY A 236 -9.08 0.36 17.11
C GLY A 236 -8.55 -0.57 16.02
N VAL A 237 -7.75 -1.60 16.37
CA VAL A 237 -7.34 -2.63 15.42
C VAL A 237 -8.55 -3.50 15.05
N ASP A 238 -8.73 -3.72 13.73
CA ASP A 238 -9.87 -4.45 13.16
C ASP A 238 -9.46 -5.51 12.12
N GLY A 239 -8.17 -5.82 12.00
CA GLY A 239 -7.64 -6.86 11.11
C GLY A 239 -6.13 -6.89 11.12
N ILE A 240 -5.46 -7.66 10.21
CA ILE A 240 -6.04 -8.42 9.11
C ILE A 240 -5.65 -9.90 9.24
N LYS A 241 -4.32 -10.23 9.11
CA LYS A 241 -3.87 -11.62 9.02
C LYS A 241 -2.44 -11.81 9.48
N THR A 242 -2.20 -12.88 10.22
CA THR A 242 -0.86 -13.34 10.62
C THR A 242 -0.31 -14.39 9.66
N GLY A 243 1.02 -14.51 9.59
CA GLY A 243 1.73 -15.55 8.89
C GLY A 243 2.99 -16.02 9.64
N TYR A 244 3.44 -17.25 9.33
CA TYR A 244 4.70 -17.81 9.80
C TYR A 244 5.11 -19.06 9.01
N THR A 245 6.32 -19.06 8.50
CA THR A 245 7.14 -20.25 8.18
C THR A 245 8.58 -19.98 8.61
N ASP A 246 9.42 -21.02 8.60
CA ASP A 246 10.82 -20.85 8.97
C ASP A 246 11.58 -19.93 7.98
N ASN A 247 11.20 -19.96 6.70
CA ASN A 247 11.80 -19.12 5.66
C ASN A 247 11.37 -17.66 5.73
N ALA A 248 10.10 -17.42 5.99
CA ALA A 248 9.53 -16.08 5.98
C ALA A 248 9.72 -15.34 7.30
N GLY A 249 9.86 -16.05 8.41
CA GLY A 249 9.78 -15.49 9.76
C GLY A 249 8.33 -15.14 10.16
N TYR A 250 8.17 -14.32 11.16
CA TYR A 250 6.85 -13.93 11.66
C TYR A 250 6.35 -12.68 10.94
N CYS A 251 5.15 -12.77 10.35
CA CYS A 251 4.52 -11.72 9.54
C CYS A 251 3.14 -11.34 10.07
N LEU A 252 2.74 -10.07 9.90
CA LEU A 252 1.41 -9.57 10.24
C LEU A 252 1.02 -8.42 9.32
N ALA A 253 -0.05 -8.59 8.57
CA ALA A 253 -0.79 -7.50 7.96
C ALA A 253 -1.84 -7.01 8.96
N PHE A 254 -1.94 -5.70 9.16
CA PHE A 254 -2.80 -5.10 10.18
C PHE A 254 -3.51 -3.85 9.67
N SER A 255 -4.64 -3.55 10.29
CA SER A 255 -5.45 -2.35 10.05
C SER A 255 -5.96 -1.79 11.36
N MET A 256 -6.07 -0.47 11.44
CA MET A 256 -6.63 0.27 12.57
C MET A 256 -7.50 1.42 12.09
N MET A 257 -8.71 1.52 12.60
CA MET A 257 -9.52 2.73 12.49
C MET A 257 -9.10 3.72 13.59
N VAL A 258 -8.62 4.89 13.20
CA VAL A 258 -8.35 6.03 14.09
C VAL A 258 -9.60 6.91 14.08
N PRO A 259 -10.29 7.06 15.22
CA PRO A 259 -11.52 7.86 15.27
C PRO A 259 -11.25 9.36 15.20
N LYS A 260 -12.25 10.11 14.76
CA LYS A 260 -12.30 11.55 14.93
C LYS A 260 -12.17 11.92 16.41
N ASP A 261 -11.33 12.90 16.71
CA ASP A 261 -11.11 13.43 18.06
C ASP A 261 -10.71 14.91 18.02
N ALA A 262 -10.05 15.43 19.05
CA ALA A 262 -9.58 16.82 19.09
C ALA A 262 -8.46 17.11 18.07
N LYS A 263 -7.70 16.09 17.65
CA LYS A 263 -6.60 16.20 16.68
C LYS A 263 -7.02 15.79 15.27
N ASN A 264 -7.92 14.83 15.15
CA ASN A 264 -8.41 14.29 13.88
C ASN A 264 -9.76 14.90 13.51
N GLU A 265 -9.82 15.61 12.39
CA GLU A 265 -11.05 16.24 11.91
C GLU A 265 -12.09 15.22 11.45
N ARG A 266 -11.65 14.01 11.09
CA ARG A 266 -12.50 12.86 10.77
C ARG A 266 -11.82 11.53 11.08
N ASN A 267 -12.59 10.44 11.05
CA ASN A 267 -12.02 9.10 11.08
C ASN A 267 -11.07 8.88 9.90
N HIS A 268 -9.98 8.16 10.13
CA HIS A 268 -9.10 7.70 9.07
C HIS A 268 -8.56 6.30 9.41
N ARG A 269 -8.09 5.56 8.41
CA ARG A 269 -7.62 4.19 8.58
C ARG A 269 -6.14 4.08 8.29
N LEU A 270 -5.42 3.45 9.20
CA LEU A 270 -4.05 3.01 9.01
C LEU A 270 -4.05 1.55 8.52
N ILE A 271 -3.28 1.27 7.47
CA ILE A 271 -3.03 -0.09 6.97
C ILE A 271 -1.54 -0.30 6.92
N GLY A 272 -1.09 -1.45 7.43
CA GLY A 272 0.33 -1.76 7.40
C GLY A 272 0.63 -3.25 7.41
N VAL A 273 1.92 -3.54 7.26
CA VAL A 273 2.46 -4.90 7.30
C VAL A 273 3.85 -4.89 7.93
N VAL A 274 4.16 -5.92 8.69
CA VAL A 274 5.52 -6.31 9.06
C VAL A 274 5.80 -7.70 8.53
N LEU A 275 6.96 -7.89 7.91
CA LEU A 275 7.42 -9.15 7.33
C LEU A 275 8.77 -9.54 7.93
N GLY A 276 8.93 -10.81 8.26
CA GLY A 276 10.21 -11.38 8.64
C GLY A 276 10.71 -10.99 10.03
N ASP A 277 9.83 -10.82 11.02
CA ASP A 277 10.25 -10.72 12.41
C ASP A 277 10.80 -12.06 12.95
N GLY A 278 11.80 -11.99 13.83
CA GLY A 278 12.47 -13.19 14.34
C GLY A 278 11.63 -14.06 15.30
N ASN A 279 10.56 -13.50 15.88
CA ASN A 279 9.68 -14.23 16.80
C ASN A 279 8.30 -13.56 16.96
N LYS A 280 7.35 -14.26 17.60
CA LYS A 280 5.98 -13.76 17.82
C LYS A 280 5.94 -12.43 18.59
N LYS A 281 6.79 -12.26 19.61
CA LYS A 281 6.83 -11.05 20.44
C LYS A 281 7.28 -9.85 19.62
N ASN A 282 8.32 -10.02 18.82
CA ASN A 282 8.82 -8.98 17.94
C ASN A 282 7.76 -8.54 16.92
N ARG A 283 7.09 -9.49 16.25
CA ARG A 283 5.99 -9.21 15.32
C ARG A 283 4.91 -8.35 15.95
N ILE A 284 4.48 -8.69 17.18
CA ILE A 284 3.48 -7.91 17.91
C ILE A 284 4.02 -6.51 18.22
N SER A 285 5.24 -6.43 18.76
CA SER A 285 5.87 -5.17 19.14
C SER A 285 6.10 -4.27 17.92
N SER A 286 6.65 -4.80 16.82
CA SER A 286 6.87 -4.05 15.58
C SER A 286 5.57 -3.48 15.04
N SER A 287 4.51 -4.30 14.95
CA SER A 287 3.21 -3.86 14.46
C SER A 287 2.55 -2.81 15.36
N ALA A 288 2.54 -3.04 16.67
CA ALA A 288 1.97 -2.10 17.64
C ALA A 288 2.72 -0.76 17.64
N THR A 289 4.05 -0.80 17.52
CA THR A 289 4.89 0.41 17.46
C THR A 289 4.58 1.22 16.19
N LEU A 290 4.40 0.58 15.04
CA LEU A 290 4.03 1.27 13.81
C LEU A 290 2.63 1.91 13.90
N LEU A 291 1.64 1.18 14.45
CA LEU A 291 0.31 1.73 14.67
C LEU A 291 0.32 2.92 15.63
N LYS A 292 1.06 2.79 16.73
CA LYS A 292 1.25 3.90 17.68
C LYS A 292 1.92 5.09 17.00
N TYR A 293 2.99 4.87 16.25
CA TYR A 293 3.68 5.90 15.49
C TYR A 293 2.73 6.62 14.52
N GLY A 294 1.98 5.88 13.71
CA GLY A 294 1.01 6.46 12.79
C GLY A 294 -0.07 7.28 13.49
N LYS A 295 -0.66 6.73 14.55
CA LYS A 295 -1.73 7.38 15.32
C LYS A 295 -1.26 8.63 16.06
N ASP A 296 -0.06 8.60 16.67
CA ASP A 296 0.40 9.68 17.53
C ASP A 296 1.03 10.85 16.76
N ASN A 297 1.56 10.60 15.57
CA ASN A 297 2.31 11.59 14.80
C ASN A 297 1.59 12.12 13.55
N PHE A 298 0.49 11.48 13.15
CA PHE A 298 -0.24 11.87 11.95
C PHE A 298 -1.73 12.02 12.24
N HIS A 299 -2.28 13.18 11.87
CA HIS A 299 -3.65 13.55 12.18
C HIS A 299 -4.43 13.88 10.91
N SER A 300 -5.67 13.41 10.83
CA SER A 300 -6.54 13.71 9.70
C SER A 300 -6.93 15.18 9.70
N LYS A 301 -6.52 15.92 8.70
CA LYS A 301 -6.80 17.34 8.48
C LYS A 301 -7.36 17.58 7.09
N LYS A 302 -8.18 18.60 6.96
CA LYS A 302 -8.60 19.10 5.64
C LYS A 302 -7.44 19.87 5.04
N ILE A 303 -6.85 19.39 3.96
CA ILE A 303 -5.71 19.99 3.26
C ILE A 303 -6.11 20.77 2.01
N ALA A 304 -7.33 20.60 1.52
CA ALA A 304 -7.92 21.44 0.48
C ALA A 304 -9.44 21.52 0.64
N HIS A 305 -10.01 22.68 0.36
CA HIS A 305 -11.45 22.89 0.37
C HIS A 305 -12.02 22.81 -1.04
N LYS A 306 -13.20 22.23 -1.18
CA LYS A 306 -13.96 22.33 -2.42
C LYS A 306 -14.12 23.81 -2.79
N GLY A 307 -13.67 24.17 -3.97
CA GLY A 307 -13.78 25.51 -4.45
C GLY A 307 -12.52 26.37 -4.31
N ASP A 308 -11.48 25.86 -3.64
CA ASP A 308 -10.18 26.54 -3.60
C ASP A 308 -9.69 26.83 -5.02
N ILE A 309 -9.24 28.07 -5.23
CA ILE A 309 -8.79 28.54 -6.55
C ILE A 309 -7.25 28.50 -6.57
N ILE A 310 -6.72 27.86 -7.59
CA ILE A 310 -5.28 27.75 -7.81
C ILE A 310 -4.95 28.34 -9.19
N GLU A 311 -4.13 29.39 -9.22
CA GLU A 311 -3.54 29.89 -10.45
C GLU A 311 -2.19 29.20 -10.68
N THR A 312 -2.03 28.56 -11.82
CA THR A 312 -0.85 27.77 -12.11
C THR A 312 -0.46 27.86 -13.58
N PRO A 313 0.85 27.84 -13.92
CA PRO A 313 1.29 27.69 -15.30
C PRO A 313 0.69 26.46 -15.95
N CYS A 314 0.17 26.59 -17.17
CA CYS A 314 -0.40 25.47 -17.93
C CYS A 314 0.68 24.47 -18.41
N VAL A 315 1.94 24.91 -18.45
CA VAL A 315 3.11 24.10 -18.80
C VAL A 315 4.24 24.46 -17.84
N ASP A 316 4.82 23.47 -17.18
CA ASP A 316 5.97 23.66 -16.30
C ASP A 316 7.09 24.43 -17.01
N GLY A 317 7.51 25.58 -16.45
CA GLY A 317 8.57 26.44 -16.99
C GLY A 317 8.10 27.47 -18.05
N ILE A 318 6.78 27.63 -18.25
CA ILE A 318 6.22 28.71 -19.08
C ILE A 318 5.22 29.48 -18.25
N ASP A 319 5.67 30.54 -17.60
CA ASP A 319 4.82 31.37 -16.72
C ASP A 319 3.83 32.28 -17.48
N ASP A 320 4.05 32.50 -18.77
CA ASP A 320 3.21 33.40 -19.60
C ASP A 320 1.82 32.83 -19.89
N PHE A 321 1.59 31.51 -19.69
CA PHE A 321 0.30 30.87 -19.94
C PHE A 321 -0.21 30.20 -18.68
N LYS A 322 -0.93 30.97 -17.87
CA LYS A 322 -1.55 30.48 -16.64
C LYS A 322 -2.99 30.06 -16.88
N ILE A 323 -3.42 29.08 -16.13
CA ILE A 323 -4.82 28.64 -16.04
C ILE A 323 -5.26 28.72 -14.58
N THR A 324 -6.46 29.20 -14.38
CA THR A 324 -7.12 29.16 -13.08
C THR A 324 -7.94 27.88 -12.97
N VAL A 325 -7.64 27.08 -11.98
CA VAL A 325 -8.35 25.83 -11.69
C VAL A 325 -9.00 25.89 -10.31
N LYS A 326 -10.07 25.13 -10.16
CA LYS A 326 -10.85 25.05 -8.93
C LYS A 326 -10.86 23.61 -8.42
N VAL A 327 -10.59 23.44 -7.12
CA VAL A 327 -10.63 22.15 -6.45
C VAL A 327 -12.07 21.59 -6.48
N ASP A 328 -12.23 20.33 -6.93
CA ASP A 328 -13.55 19.75 -7.17
C ASP A 328 -14.27 19.31 -5.89
N LYS A 329 -13.55 18.81 -4.90
CA LYS A 329 -14.09 18.35 -3.61
C LYS A 329 -13.10 18.61 -2.49
N ASP A 330 -13.59 18.56 -1.23
CA ASP A 330 -12.72 18.58 -0.06
C ASP A 330 -11.71 17.42 -0.13
N LEU A 331 -10.46 17.70 0.20
CA LEU A 331 -9.43 16.68 0.39
C LEU A 331 -9.02 16.65 1.86
N TYR A 332 -9.15 15.50 2.47
CA TYR A 332 -8.56 15.21 3.76
C TYR A 332 -7.31 14.36 3.56
N GLY A 333 -6.30 14.60 4.37
CA GLY A 333 -5.08 13.81 4.40
C GLY A 333 -4.55 13.74 5.82
N VAL A 334 -3.69 12.78 6.09
CA VAL A 334 -3.01 12.72 7.37
C VAL A 334 -1.71 13.50 7.30
N VAL A 335 -1.51 14.41 8.25
CA VAL A 335 -0.36 15.32 8.33
C VAL A 335 0.23 15.27 9.73
N SER A 336 1.53 15.50 9.84
CA SER A 336 2.19 15.68 11.14
C SER A 336 2.02 17.10 11.64
N ASP A 337 2.21 17.31 12.97
CA ASP A 337 2.18 18.63 13.55
C ASP A 337 3.25 19.52 12.90
N ASN A 338 2.88 20.78 12.56
CA ASN A 338 3.74 21.79 11.92
C ASN A 338 4.27 21.43 10.52
N GLU A 339 3.66 20.49 9.83
CA GLU A 339 4.03 20.13 8.46
C GLU A 339 3.42 21.12 7.47
N ASN A 340 4.23 21.77 6.65
CA ASN A 340 3.76 22.61 5.56
C ASN A 340 3.38 21.75 4.36
N ILE A 341 2.25 22.06 3.75
CA ILE A 341 1.73 21.31 2.61
C ILE A 341 1.65 22.21 1.39
N ASN A 342 2.34 21.82 0.32
CA ASN A 342 2.51 22.59 -0.89
C ASN A 342 1.74 21.94 -2.06
N PRO A 343 0.86 22.69 -2.77
CA PRO A 343 0.13 22.16 -3.92
C PRO A 343 1.01 22.13 -5.18
N LYS A 344 0.82 21.13 -6.02
CA LYS A 344 1.35 21.05 -7.37
C LYS A 344 0.28 20.54 -8.32
N VAL A 345 -0.14 21.35 -9.29
CA VAL A 345 -1.12 20.94 -10.29
C VAL A 345 -0.45 20.11 -11.38
N VAL A 346 -1.06 18.97 -11.71
CA VAL A 346 -0.64 18.09 -12.80
C VAL A 346 -1.80 17.97 -13.78
N PHE A 347 -1.63 18.57 -14.95
CA PHE A 347 -2.65 18.55 -16.00
C PHE A 347 -2.72 17.18 -16.70
N LYS A 348 -3.95 16.75 -17.01
CA LYS A 348 -4.21 15.65 -17.95
C LYS A 348 -3.91 16.11 -19.39
N ASN A 349 -3.89 15.17 -20.34
CA ASN A 349 -3.90 15.56 -21.76
C ASN A 349 -5.19 16.34 -22.05
N MET A 350 -5.05 17.66 -22.26
CA MET A 350 -6.19 18.54 -22.49
C MET A 350 -6.57 18.58 -23.95
N ASN A 351 -7.82 18.25 -24.25
CA ASN A 351 -8.42 18.47 -25.55
C ASN A 351 -9.09 19.86 -25.59
N TYR A 352 -8.71 20.69 -26.53
CA TYR A 352 -9.30 22.02 -26.71
C TYR A 352 -10.48 21.98 -27.68
N PRO A 353 -11.55 22.80 -27.47
CA PRO A 353 -11.70 23.77 -26.39
C PRO A 353 -11.97 23.12 -25.02
N ILE A 354 -11.56 23.80 -23.95
CA ILE A 354 -11.86 23.42 -22.57
C ILE A 354 -13.00 24.32 -22.09
N HIS A 355 -14.01 23.75 -21.49
CA HIS A 355 -15.13 24.51 -20.93
C HIS A 355 -14.96 24.67 -19.42
N LYS A 356 -15.53 25.76 -18.90
CA LYS A 356 -15.63 25.95 -17.44
C LYS A 356 -16.32 24.74 -16.83
N GLY A 357 -15.70 24.16 -15.79
CA GLY A 357 -16.19 22.95 -15.12
C GLY A 357 -15.59 21.63 -15.62
N ASP A 358 -14.87 21.63 -16.75
CA ASP A 358 -14.17 20.43 -17.22
C ASP A 358 -13.04 20.05 -16.27
N ILE A 359 -12.89 18.74 -15.98
CA ILE A 359 -11.77 18.22 -15.20
C ILE A 359 -10.51 18.28 -16.06
N VAL A 360 -9.58 19.17 -15.69
CA VAL A 360 -8.35 19.44 -16.46
C VAL A 360 -7.11 18.78 -15.87
N GLY A 361 -7.19 18.24 -14.67
CA GLY A 361 -6.06 17.62 -14.01
C GLY A 361 -6.35 17.24 -12.57
N VAL A 362 -5.27 17.08 -11.80
CA VAL A 362 -5.28 16.87 -10.35
C VAL A 362 -4.34 17.87 -9.70
N VAL A 363 -4.69 18.35 -8.51
CA VAL A 363 -3.70 18.98 -7.63
C VAL A 363 -3.17 17.92 -6.69
N LYS A 364 -1.86 17.76 -6.65
CA LYS A 364 -1.13 16.89 -5.72
C LYS A 364 -0.52 17.74 -4.63
N TYR A 365 -0.64 17.30 -3.41
CA TYR A 365 -0.10 17.97 -2.24
C TYR A 365 1.13 17.22 -1.74
N TYR A 366 2.20 17.96 -1.44
CA TYR A 366 3.47 17.43 -0.95
C TYR A 366 3.89 18.20 0.30
N ASN A 367 4.59 17.54 1.21
CA ASN A 367 5.22 18.22 2.32
C ASN A 367 6.55 18.89 1.91
N ASP A 368 7.20 19.62 2.82
CA ASP A 368 8.47 20.31 2.55
C ASP A 368 9.62 19.35 2.16
N SER A 369 9.58 18.10 2.60
CA SER A 369 10.54 17.07 2.16
C SER A 369 10.20 16.42 0.81
N GLY A 370 9.15 16.90 0.12
CA GLY A 370 8.72 16.38 -1.17
C GLY A 370 7.93 15.07 -1.11
N LYS A 371 7.55 14.59 0.09
CA LYS A 371 6.71 13.40 0.23
C LYS A 371 5.26 13.71 -0.11
N PHE A 372 4.63 12.80 -0.85
CA PHE A 372 3.22 12.90 -1.26
C PHE A 372 2.27 12.79 -0.05
N VAL A 373 1.28 13.68 0.02
CA VAL A 373 0.27 13.73 1.10
C VAL A 373 -1.10 13.32 0.59
N GLY A 374 -1.48 13.78 -0.60
CA GLY A 374 -2.79 13.45 -1.18
C GLY A 374 -3.03 14.17 -2.50
N SER A 375 -4.13 13.86 -3.17
CA SER A 375 -4.50 14.54 -4.42
C SER A 375 -6.01 14.61 -4.61
N VAL A 376 -6.45 15.65 -5.36
CA VAL A 376 -7.84 15.84 -5.71
C VAL A 376 -7.95 16.40 -7.12
N ASP A 377 -9.04 16.07 -7.83
CA ASP A 377 -9.31 16.58 -9.17
C ASP A 377 -9.52 18.10 -9.14
N VAL A 378 -9.06 18.75 -10.20
CA VAL A 378 -9.30 20.20 -10.44
C VAL A 378 -10.06 20.42 -11.73
N LYS A 379 -10.96 21.41 -11.69
CA LYS A 379 -11.79 21.83 -12.81
C LYS A 379 -11.33 23.20 -13.33
N SER A 380 -11.49 23.44 -14.63
CA SER A 380 -11.26 24.76 -15.21
C SER A 380 -12.29 25.76 -14.67
N GLU A 381 -11.81 26.94 -14.23
CA GLU A 381 -12.70 28.02 -13.79
C GLU A 381 -13.15 28.92 -14.95
N SER A 382 -12.57 28.75 -16.14
CA SER A 382 -12.87 29.54 -17.33
C SER A 382 -12.97 28.69 -18.60
N ASN A 383 -13.63 29.23 -19.62
CA ASN A 383 -13.57 28.64 -20.96
C ASN A 383 -12.22 28.97 -21.60
N ILE A 384 -11.54 27.99 -22.14
CA ILE A 384 -10.26 28.14 -22.82
C ILE A 384 -10.45 27.65 -24.26
N GLY A 385 -10.39 28.59 -25.21
CA GLY A 385 -10.43 28.29 -26.63
C GLY A 385 -9.18 27.53 -27.13
N CYS A 386 -8.96 27.56 -28.44
CA CYS A 386 -7.73 26.99 -28.99
C CYS A 386 -6.51 27.80 -28.54
N ILE A 387 -5.45 27.12 -28.11
CA ILE A 387 -4.15 27.75 -27.80
C ILE A 387 -3.66 28.44 -29.11
N PRO A 388 -3.27 29.73 -29.06
CA PRO A 388 -2.69 30.41 -30.21
C PRO A 388 -1.46 29.64 -30.74
N LEU A 389 -1.24 29.67 -32.06
CA LEU A 389 -0.16 28.91 -32.70
C LEU A 389 1.22 29.22 -32.11
N LYS A 390 1.47 30.53 -31.78
CA LYS A 390 2.72 30.97 -31.13
C LYS A 390 2.96 30.27 -29.77
N ASP A 391 1.90 30.05 -29.00
CA ASP A 391 1.98 29.42 -27.67
C ASP A 391 2.09 27.89 -27.79
N LYS A 392 1.46 27.31 -28.82
CA LYS A 392 1.69 25.88 -29.17
C LYS A 392 3.16 25.60 -29.50
N ILE A 393 3.83 26.53 -30.19
CA ILE A 393 5.24 26.41 -30.53
C ILE A 393 6.10 26.54 -29.27
N LYS A 394 5.85 27.54 -28.41
CA LYS A 394 6.55 27.69 -27.13
C LYS A 394 6.42 26.42 -26.25
N ILE A 395 5.21 25.86 -26.11
CA ILE A 395 4.93 24.63 -25.39
C ILE A 395 5.72 23.45 -25.96
N LYS A 396 5.77 23.34 -27.29
CA LYS A 396 6.50 22.25 -27.95
C LYS A 396 8.00 22.34 -27.72
N VAL A 397 8.56 23.55 -27.79
CA VAL A 397 9.97 23.81 -27.53
C VAL A 397 10.33 23.53 -26.06
N ALA A 398 9.54 23.97 -25.10
CA ALA A 398 9.76 23.71 -23.67
C ALA A 398 9.73 22.21 -23.33
N LYS A 399 8.77 21.46 -23.92
CA LYS A 399 8.73 20.00 -23.78
C LYS A 399 9.96 19.29 -24.35
N ILE A 400 10.52 19.81 -25.43
CA ILE A 400 11.76 19.27 -26.04
C ILE A 400 12.95 19.55 -25.14
N ASN A 401 13.09 20.79 -24.62
CA ASN A 401 14.19 21.17 -23.74
C ASN A 401 14.19 20.35 -22.44
N LYS A 402 13.01 20.18 -21.83
CA LYS A 402 12.86 19.35 -20.62
C LYS A 402 13.23 17.86 -20.87
N LYS A 403 12.90 17.31 -22.06
CA LYS A 403 13.34 15.97 -22.46
C LYS A 403 14.86 15.87 -22.65
N LEU A 404 15.49 16.92 -23.14
CA LEU A 404 16.95 16.98 -23.32
C LEU A 404 17.67 17.11 -21.96
N GLU A 405 17.16 17.91 -21.04
CA GLU A 405 17.69 18.03 -19.67
C GLU A 405 17.64 16.69 -18.92
N ILE A 406 16.51 15.98 -19.00
CA ILE A 406 16.35 14.64 -18.39
C ILE A 406 17.34 13.65 -19.03
N LYS A 407 17.52 13.69 -20.36
CA LYS A 407 18.45 12.80 -21.06
C LYS A 407 19.91 13.09 -20.70
N ASN A 408 20.28 14.34 -20.53
CA ASN A 408 21.62 14.75 -20.11
C ASN A 408 21.89 14.43 -18.63
N SER A 409 20.89 14.52 -17.74
CA SER A 409 21.03 14.16 -16.33
C SER A 409 21.19 12.64 -16.11
N VAL A 410 20.68 11.82 -17.04
CA VAL A 410 20.85 10.36 -17.01
C VAL A 410 22.22 9.95 -17.58
N CYS A 411 22.78 10.68 -18.58
CA CYS A 411 24.11 10.41 -19.12
C CYS A 411 25.27 10.79 -18.19
N PHE A 412 25.05 11.64 -17.17
CA PHE A 412 26.08 12.00 -16.17
C PHE A 412 26.07 11.11 -14.91
N LYS A 413 25.21 10.07 -14.86
CA LYS A 413 25.15 9.08 -13.76
C LYS A 413 25.51 7.65 -14.17
N ALA A 414 26.13 7.49 -15.34
CA ALA A 414 26.67 6.21 -15.81
C ALA A 414 28.19 6.15 -15.66
#